data_bac7e244707e12ffd28d67d76c82a9e1
#
_entry.id   bac7e244707e12ffd28d67d76c82a9e1
#
_cell.length_a   1.000
_cell.length_b   1.000
_cell.length_c   1.000
_cell.angle_alpha   90.00
_cell.angle_beta   90.00
_cell.angle_gamma   90.00
#
_symmetry.space_group_name_H-M   'P 1'
#
loop_
_entity.id
_entity.type
_entity.pdbx_description
1 polymer ?
#
loop_
_entity_poly.entity_id
_entity_poly.type
_entity_poly.pdbx_seq_one_letter_code
_entity_poly.pdbx_strand_id
1 'polypeptide(L)'
;ISFITSKPNLVRLNLSENDLEDRGIVTICKMLGKGHQSLIELDLSETNIGRIGACAAAEAIAMKSQFKLLGLNANHISDVGIEALKEMLKKGTHSGTSVLGPLDENDENEEGDEEAEEEDREEEEEEEEEEEGAENGEIDDELQAQFGKVKV
;
A
#
# COMPACT_ATOMS: atom_id res chain seq x y z
N ILE A 1 0.79 -11.37 6.88
CA ILE A 1 0.28 -10.08 7.36
C ILE A 1 0.53 -9.92 8.86
N SER A 2 0.06 -10.84 9.72
CA SER A 2 0.27 -10.75 11.19
C SER A 2 1.74 -10.59 11.62
N PHE A 3 2.69 -11.09 10.85
CA PHE A 3 4.11 -10.94 11.13
C PHE A 3 4.55 -9.46 11.07
N ILE A 4 4.12 -8.72 10.07
CA ILE A 4 4.49 -7.30 9.89
C ILE A 4 3.93 -6.47 11.05
N THR A 5 2.65 -6.64 11.38
CA THR A 5 2.02 -5.92 12.49
C THR A 5 2.63 -6.21 13.85
N SER A 6 3.20 -7.41 14.03
CA SER A 6 3.89 -7.78 15.29
C SER A 6 5.30 -7.21 15.44
N LYS A 7 5.84 -6.56 14.40
CA LYS A 7 7.23 -6.05 14.35
C LYS A 7 7.28 -4.55 14.07
N PRO A 8 6.86 -3.68 15.01
CA PRO A 8 6.78 -2.24 14.78
C PRO A 8 8.13 -1.58 14.44
N ASN A 9 9.23 -2.20 14.83
CA ASN A 9 10.60 -1.71 14.57
C ASN A 9 11.27 -2.48 13.41
N LEU A 10 10.51 -2.91 12.41
CA LEU A 10 11.05 -3.54 11.22
C LEU A 10 12.01 -2.59 10.50
N VAL A 11 13.23 -3.03 10.23
CA VAL A 11 14.30 -2.23 9.61
C VAL A 11 14.49 -2.61 8.15
N ARG A 12 14.46 -3.88 7.83
CA ARG A 12 14.56 -4.42 6.47
C ARG A 12 13.50 -5.47 6.25
N LEU A 13 12.87 -5.42 5.08
CA LEU A 13 11.91 -6.42 4.63
C LEU A 13 12.31 -6.87 3.24
N ASN A 14 12.64 -8.14 3.11
CA ASN A 14 12.86 -8.79 1.83
C ASN A 14 11.69 -9.73 1.56
N LEU A 15 11.01 -9.50 0.45
CA LEU A 15 9.90 -10.30 -0.07
C LEU A 15 10.18 -10.77 -1.51
N SER A 16 11.42 -10.59 -2.00
CA SER A 16 11.82 -10.98 -3.35
C SER A 16 11.58 -12.46 -3.62
N GLU A 17 11.47 -12.81 -4.89
CA GLU A 17 11.27 -14.19 -5.36
C GLU A 17 9.97 -14.84 -4.78
N ASN A 18 8.90 -14.07 -4.63
CA ASN A 18 7.59 -14.55 -4.22
C ASN A 18 6.53 -14.08 -5.23
N ASP A 19 5.55 -14.91 -5.49
CA ASP A 19 4.42 -14.60 -6.37
C ASP A 19 3.35 -13.84 -5.58
N LEU A 20 3.57 -12.55 -5.35
CA LEU A 20 2.71 -11.70 -4.51
C LEU A 20 1.72 -10.88 -5.31
N GLU A 21 2.06 -10.58 -6.59
CA GLU A 21 1.25 -9.74 -7.47
C GLU A 21 0.92 -8.37 -6.86
N ASP A 22 0.27 -7.50 -7.60
CA ASP A 22 -0.10 -6.16 -7.15
C ASP A 22 -0.95 -6.19 -5.89
N ARG A 23 -1.96 -7.06 -5.85
CA ARG A 23 -2.90 -7.16 -4.73
C ARG A 23 -2.21 -7.50 -3.40
N GLY A 24 -1.28 -8.46 -3.42
CA GLY A 24 -0.51 -8.83 -2.22
C GLY A 24 0.35 -7.67 -1.74
N ILE A 25 1.02 -6.98 -2.67
CA ILE A 25 1.90 -5.86 -2.34
C ILE A 25 1.12 -4.63 -1.86
N VAL A 26 0.00 -4.27 -2.49
CA VAL A 26 -0.88 -3.19 -2.01
C VAL A 26 -1.30 -3.43 -0.56
N THR A 27 -1.74 -4.64 -0.24
CA THR A 27 -2.14 -4.99 1.14
C THR A 27 -0.99 -4.84 2.15
N ILE A 28 0.22 -5.29 1.78
CA ILE A 28 1.42 -5.15 2.62
C ILE A 28 1.80 -3.67 2.78
N CYS A 29 1.77 -2.91 1.69
CA CYS A 29 2.14 -1.51 1.66
C CYS A 29 1.17 -0.62 2.45
N LYS A 30 -0.14 -0.87 2.40
CA LYS A 30 -1.14 -0.20 3.27
C LYS A 30 -0.77 -0.33 4.76
N MET A 31 -0.25 -1.48 5.19
CA MET A 31 0.21 -1.67 6.58
C MET A 31 1.56 -0.99 6.86
N LEU A 32 2.51 -1.10 5.95
CA LEU A 32 3.82 -0.44 6.09
C LEU A 32 3.67 1.08 6.15
N GLY A 33 2.74 1.66 5.39
CA GLY A 33 2.44 3.08 5.37
C GLY A 33 1.91 3.62 6.70
N LYS A 34 1.09 2.82 7.41
CA LYS A 34 0.51 3.20 8.71
C LYS A 34 1.49 3.18 9.89
N GLY A 35 2.74 2.72 9.68
CA GLY A 35 3.73 2.60 10.76
C GLY A 35 5.14 2.33 10.21
N HIS A 36 5.91 1.54 10.93
CA HIS A 36 7.23 1.05 10.52
C HIS A 36 8.21 2.16 10.11
N GLN A 37 8.30 3.24 10.88
CA GLN A 37 9.15 4.39 10.58
C GLN A 37 10.65 4.05 10.57
N SER A 38 11.04 2.91 11.15
CA SER A 38 12.41 2.40 11.15
C SER A 38 12.78 1.64 9.87
N LEU A 39 11.84 1.45 8.94
CA LEU A 39 12.10 0.74 7.69
C LEU A 39 13.06 1.53 6.81
N ILE A 40 14.19 0.91 6.46
CA ILE A 40 15.22 1.49 5.59
C ILE A 40 15.38 0.77 4.26
N GLU A 41 14.85 -0.45 4.14
CA GLU A 41 15.00 -1.27 2.95
C GLU A 41 13.75 -2.15 2.75
N LEU A 42 13.22 -2.14 1.54
CA LEU A 42 12.14 -2.99 1.08
C LEU A 42 12.54 -3.58 -0.27
N ASP A 43 12.63 -4.90 -0.35
CA ASP A 43 12.95 -5.60 -1.58
C ASP A 43 11.74 -6.40 -2.05
N LEU A 44 11.23 -6.02 -3.21
CA LEU A 44 10.09 -6.59 -3.93
C LEU A 44 10.50 -7.07 -5.33
N SER A 45 11.79 -7.36 -5.56
CA SER A 45 12.26 -7.89 -6.83
C SER A 45 11.66 -9.27 -7.08
N GLU A 46 11.32 -9.58 -8.34
CA GLU A 46 10.75 -10.87 -8.73
C GLU A 46 9.46 -11.23 -7.94
N THR A 47 8.52 -10.27 -7.84
CA THR A 47 7.25 -10.48 -7.12
C THR A 47 6.01 -10.38 -8.00
N ASN A 48 6.21 -10.33 -9.33
CA ASN A 48 5.14 -10.24 -10.35
C ASN A 48 4.23 -9.01 -10.20
N ILE A 49 4.79 -7.87 -9.78
CA ILE A 49 4.05 -6.62 -9.67
C ILE A 49 4.14 -5.77 -10.93
N GLY A 50 3.06 -5.06 -11.20
CA GLY A 50 2.98 -4.02 -12.22
C GLY A 50 3.08 -2.61 -11.63
N ARG A 51 2.48 -1.65 -12.34
CA ARG A 51 2.46 -0.24 -11.96
C ARG A 51 1.80 0.00 -10.59
N ILE A 52 0.71 -0.72 -10.29
CA ILE A 52 -0.09 -0.49 -9.09
C ILE A 52 0.70 -0.88 -7.83
N GLY A 53 1.29 -2.07 -7.80
CA GLY A 53 2.13 -2.49 -6.67
C GLY A 53 3.37 -1.62 -6.48
N ALA A 54 4.00 -1.19 -7.58
CA ALA A 54 5.14 -0.28 -7.55
C ALA A 54 4.76 1.10 -6.96
N CYS A 55 3.62 1.65 -7.36
CA CYS A 55 3.10 2.91 -6.83
C CYS A 55 2.72 2.78 -5.35
N ALA A 56 2.07 1.70 -4.95
CA ALA A 56 1.76 1.43 -3.54
C ALA A 56 3.03 1.32 -2.68
N ALA A 57 4.09 0.70 -3.19
CA ALA A 57 5.38 0.65 -2.53
C ALA A 57 6.00 2.05 -2.36
N ALA A 58 5.94 2.89 -3.39
CA ALA A 58 6.40 4.28 -3.32
C ALA A 58 5.63 5.09 -2.28
N GLU A 59 4.31 4.94 -2.24
CA GLU A 59 3.44 5.61 -1.26
C GLU A 59 3.77 5.18 0.17
N ALA A 60 3.95 3.88 0.41
CA ALA A 60 4.28 3.33 1.72
C ALA A 60 5.59 3.86 2.31
N ILE A 61 6.55 4.23 1.44
CA ILE A 61 7.86 4.75 1.86
C ILE A 61 7.96 6.27 1.80
N ALA A 62 7.01 6.95 1.15
CA ALA A 62 7.08 8.38 0.84
C ALA A 62 7.42 9.28 2.04
N MET A 63 6.94 8.95 3.21
CA MET A 63 7.15 9.71 4.45
C MET A 63 8.19 9.11 5.40
N LYS A 64 8.94 8.09 4.96
CA LYS A 64 9.96 7.43 5.78
C LYS A 64 11.34 8.05 5.54
N SER A 65 11.67 9.11 6.23
CA SER A 65 12.88 9.92 6.01
C SER A 65 14.22 9.14 6.07
N GLN A 66 14.24 7.99 6.72
CA GLN A 66 15.44 7.14 6.84
C GLN A 66 15.49 6.03 5.78
N PHE A 67 14.51 5.96 4.89
CA PHE A 67 14.45 4.92 3.87
C PHE A 67 15.59 5.08 2.84
N LYS A 68 16.18 3.98 2.41
CA LYS A 68 17.41 3.98 1.60
C LYS A 68 17.31 3.18 0.31
N LEU A 69 16.56 2.07 0.31
CA LEU A 69 16.54 1.18 -0.85
C LEU A 69 15.17 0.53 -1.04
N LEU A 70 14.60 0.76 -2.22
CA LEU A 70 13.45 0.05 -2.77
C LEU A 70 13.92 -0.80 -3.96
N GLY A 71 13.89 -2.13 -3.81
CA GLY A 71 14.16 -3.10 -4.85
C GLY A 71 12.88 -3.43 -5.60
N LEU A 72 12.87 -3.26 -6.93
CA LEU A 72 11.72 -3.52 -7.82
C LEU A 72 12.15 -4.19 -9.13
N ASN A 73 13.35 -4.74 -9.19
CA ASN A 73 13.89 -5.34 -10.41
C ASN A 73 13.14 -6.62 -10.79
N ALA A 74 13.19 -7.00 -12.06
CA ALA A 74 12.60 -8.22 -12.58
C ALA A 74 11.09 -8.38 -12.21
N ASN A 75 10.32 -7.35 -12.48
CA ASN A 75 8.87 -7.30 -12.34
C ASN A 75 8.21 -6.91 -13.67
N HIS A 76 6.90 -6.67 -13.68
CA HIS A 76 6.12 -6.30 -14.86
C HIS A 76 5.78 -4.80 -14.86
N ILE A 77 6.74 -3.97 -14.52
CA ILE A 77 6.54 -2.51 -14.43
C ILE A 77 6.90 -1.89 -15.78
N SER A 78 5.90 -1.40 -16.50
CA SER A 78 6.08 -0.70 -17.77
C SER A 78 6.87 0.62 -17.61
N ASP A 79 7.37 1.17 -18.71
CA ASP A 79 8.03 2.49 -18.72
C ASP A 79 7.14 3.57 -18.12
N VAL A 80 5.83 3.54 -18.40
CA VAL A 80 4.84 4.45 -17.83
C VAL A 80 4.71 4.25 -16.32
N GLY A 81 4.73 3.00 -15.86
CA GLY A 81 4.73 2.65 -14.45
C GLY A 81 5.97 3.15 -13.72
N ILE A 82 7.14 3.02 -14.34
CA ILE A 82 8.40 3.53 -13.80
C ILE A 82 8.38 5.07 -13.69
N GLU A 83 7.80 5.76 -14.66
CA GLU A 83 7.65 7.22 -14.59
C GLU A 83 6.69 7.64 -13.49
N ALA A 84 5.54 6.98 -13.35
CA ALA A 84 4.58 7.24 -12.27
C ALA A 84 5.22 7.03 -10.88
N LEU A 85 5.94 5.93 -10.70
CA LEU A 85 6.72 5.62 -9.51
C LEU A 85 7.70 6.76 -9.14
N LYS A 86 8.49 7.22 -10.11
CA LYS A 86 9.45 8.31 -9.91
C LYS A 86 8.76 9.63 -9.53
N GLU A 87 7.61 9.91 -10.13
CA GLU A 87 6.80 11.09 -9.80
C GLU A 87 6.27 11.04 -8.36
N MET A 88 5.81 9.88 -7.91
CA MET A 88 5.33 9.71 -6.54
C MET A 88 6.46 9.90 -5.52
N LEU A 89 7.63 9.34 -5.77
CA LEU A 89 8.80 9.51 -4.90
C LEU A 89 9.26 10.97 -4.79
N LYS A 90 9.11 11.77 -5.85
CA LYS A 90 9.41 13.21 -5.83
C LYS A 90 8.49 14.00 -4.89
N LYS A 91 7.24 13.54 -4.68
CA LYS A 91 6.26 14.21 -3.80
C LYS A 91 6.52 13.95 -2.31
N GLY A 92 7.25 12.89 -1.98
CA GLY A 92 7.58 12.51 -0.60
C GLY A 92 8.84 13.16 -0.06
N THR A 93 9.37 12.61 1.03
CA THR A 93 10.63 13.04 1.65
C THR A 93 11.87 12.67 0.82
N HIS A 94 11.69 11.82 -0.19
CA HIS A 94 12.74 11.36 -1.09
C HIS A 94 12.75 12.24 -2.35
N SER A 95 13.48 13.35 -2.31
CA SER A 95 13.58 14.29 -3.44
C SER A 95 14.42 13.71 -4.59
N GLY A 96 13.93 12.65 -5.22
CA GLY A 96 14.59 12.01 -6.35
C GLY A 96 14.55 10.48 -6.29
N THR A 97 15.11 9.86 -7.32
CA THR A 97 15.14 8.40 -7.50
C THR A 97 16.29 7.71 -6.75
N SER A 98 16.95 8.40 -5.82
CA SER A 98 18.13 7.90 -5.13
C SER A 98 17.87 6.68 -4.23
N VAL A 99 16.59 6.41 -3.92
CA VAL A 99 16.17 5.23 -3.14
C VAL A 99 15.83 4.01 -4.01
N LEU A 100 15.76 4.17 -5.34
CA LEU A 100 15.47 3.08 -6.25
C LEU A 100 16.72 2.24 -6.51
N GLY A 101 16.57 0.94 -6.45
CA GLY A 101 17.52 -0.03 -6.99
C GLY A 101 17.46 -0.09 -8.52
N PRO A 102 18.17 -1.08 -9.14
CA PRO A 102 18.06 -1.35 -10.57
C PRO A 102 16.61 -1.61 -11.01
N LEU A 103 16.30 -1.26 -12.25
CA LEU A 103 14.98 -1.46 -12.87
C LEU A 103 15.08 -2.08 -14.28
N ASP A 104 16.28 -2.48 -14.70
CA ASP A 104 16.60 -2.83 -16.08
C ASP A 104 15.96 -4.14 -16.55
N GLU A 105 15.57 -5.02 -15.62
CA GLU A 105 14.97 -6.32 -15.90
C GLU A 105 13.44 -6.31 -15.77
N ASN A 106 12.83 -5.14 -15.68
CA ASN A 106 11.38 -5.03 -15.78
C ASN A 106 10.94 -5.18 -17.24
N ASP A 107 9.86 -5.90 -17.47
CA ASP A 107 9.26 -6.07 -18.79
C ASP A 107 7.89 -5.38 -18.89
N GLU A 108 7.56 -4.97 -20.13
CA GLU A 108 6.30 -4.29 -20.41
C GLU A 108 5.17 -5.33 -20.59
N ASN A 109 4.63 -5.88 -19.52
CA ASN A 109 3.40 -6.65 -19.61
C ASN A 109 2.22 -5.78 -19.18
N GLU A 110 1.54 -5.19 -20.15
CA GLU A 110 0.44 -4.24 -19.93
C GLU A 110 -0.84 -4.93 -19.36
N GLU A 111 -0.92 -6.26 -19.42
CA GLU A 111 -2.14 -7.01 -19.06
C GLU A 111 -2.46 -7.02 -17.54
N GLY A 112 -1.53 -6.68 -16.67
CA GLY A 112 -1.75 -6.63 -15.21
C GLY A 112 -2.33 -5.31 -14.67
N ASP A 113 -2.20 -4.23 -15.43
CA ASP A 113 -2.53 -2.89 -14.93
C ASP A 113 -4.05 -2.60 -14.92
N GLU A 114 -4.84 -3.24 -15.81
CA GLU A 114 -6.27 -2.94 -15.92
C GLU A 114 -7.13 -3.71 -14.90
N GLU A 115 -6.83 -4.97 -14.62
CA GLU A 115 -7.63 -5.79 -13.70
C GLU A 115 -7.51 -5.33 -12.24
N ALA A 116 -6.34 -4.86 -11.82
CA ALA A 116 -6.11 -4.42 -10.45
C ALA A 116 -6.75 -3.05 -10.13
N GLU A 117 -7.00 -2.18 -11.13
CA GLU A 117 -7.71 -0.91 -10.93
C GLU A 117 -9.22 -1.12 -10.65
N GLU A 118 -9.82 -2.19 -11.19
CA GLU A 118 -11.23 -2.50 -10.94
C GLU A 118 -11.42 -3.11 -9.53
N GLU A 119 -10.53 -4.01 -9.11
CA GLU A 119 -10.60 -4.63 -7.78
C GLU A 119 -10.33 -3.64 -6.63
N ASP A 120 -9.39 -2.71 -6.78
CA ASP A 120 -9.08 -1.70 -5.75
C ASP A 120 -10.24 -0.72 -5.56
N ARG A 121 -11.02 -0.45 -6.62
CA ARG A 121 -12.22 0.40 -6.56
C ARG A 121 -13.38 -0.30 -5.83
N GLU A 122 -13.56 -1.60 -6.03
CA GLU A 122 -14.57 -2.38 -5.33
C GLU A 122 -14.27 -2.50 -3.82
N GLU A 123 -13.00 -2.69 -3.43
CA GLU A 123 -12.60 -2.74 -2.01
C GLU A 123 -12.77 -1.39 -1.30
N GLU A 124 -12.51 -0.26 -1.96
CA GLU A 124 -12.74 1.08 -1.40
C GLU A 124 -14.24 1.36 -1.19
N GLU A 125 -15.10 0.94 -2.12
CA GLU A 125 -16.55 1.09 -1.97
C GLU A 125 -17.10 0.22 -0.83
N GLU A 126 -16.60 -1.00 -0.61
CA GLU A 126 -16.98 -1.86 0.51
C GLU A 126 -16.51 -1.30 1.86
N GLU A 127 -15.29 -0.75 1.96
CA GLU A 127 -14.79 -0.12 3.20
C GLU A 127 -15.60 1.14 3.56
N GLU A 128 -16.02 1.96 2.58
CA GLU A 128 -16.88 3.13 2.81
C GLU A 128 -18.30 2.73 3.29
N GLU A 129 -18.89 1.68 2.73
CA GLU A 129 -20.20 1.17 3.17
C GLU A 129 -20.16 0.59 4.60
N GLU A 130 -19.06 -0.07 5.00
CA GLU A 130 -18.90 -0.57 6.38
C GLU A 130 -18.71 0.56 7.39
N GLU A 131 -17.99 1.64 7.05
CA GLU A 131 -17.84 2.81 7.94
C GLU A 131 -19.14 3.58 8.10
N GLU A 132 -19.92 3.79 7.02
CA GLU A 132 -21.24 4.44 7.10
C GLU A 132 -22.24 3.59 7.90
N GLY A 133 -22.18 2.27 7.80
CA GLY A 133 -23.01 1.34 8.58
C GLY A 133 -22.71 1.38 10.07
N ALA A 134 -21.45 1.57 10.47
CA ALA A 134 -21.02 1.68 11.86
C ALA A 134 -21.44 3.00 12.51
N GLU A 135 -21.35 4.13 11.81
CA GLU A 135 -21.80 5.44 12.31
C GLU A 135 -23.32 5.49 12.52
N ASN A 136 -24.10 4.90 11.62
CA ASN A 136 -25.56 4.83 11.78
C ASN A 136 -26.01 3.92 12.94
N GLY A 137 -25.26 2.88 13.26
CA GLY A 137 -25.53 1.98 14.39
C GLY A 137 -25.32 2.66 15.75
N GLU A 138 -24.30 3.49 15.89
CA GLU A 138 -24.03 4.23 17.15
C GLU A 138 -25.06 5.32 17.43
N ILE A 139 -25.60 5.99 16.41
CA ILE A 139 -26.63 7.02 16.56
C ILE A 139 -27.96 6.43 17.06
N ASP A 140 -28.34 5.25 16.60
CA ASP A 140 -29.57 4.58 17.03
C ASP A 140 -29.51 4.14 18.52
N ASP A 141 -28.35 3.72 19.03
CA ASP A 141 -28.16 3.33 20.43
C ASP A 141 -28.21 4.55 21.37
N GLU A 142 -27.68 5.71 20.97
CA GLU A 142 -27.80 6.95 21.77
C GLU A 142 -29.22 7.47 21.82
N LEU A 143 -30.01 7.39 20.75
CA LEU A 143 -31.41 7.79 20.70
C LEU A 143 -32.28 6.91 21.59
N GLN A 144 -32.05 5.60 21.61
CA GLN A 144 -32.79 4.69 22.49
C GLN A 144 -32.50 4.92 23.99
N ALA A 145 -31.26 5.29 24.34
CA ALA A 145 -30.86 5.63 25.70
C ALA A 145 -31.52 6.93 26.22
N GLN A 146 -31.84 7.89 25.36
CA GLN A 146 -32.51 9.14 25.74
C GLN A 146 -34.02 8.98 25.95
N PHE A 147 -34.68 8.12 25.18
CA PHE A 147 -36.13 7.90 25.31
C PHE A 147 -36.54 6.96 26.45
N GLY A 148 -35.62 6.20 27.05
CA GLY A 148 -35.87 5.26 28.15
C GLY A 148 -36.02 5.90 29.53
N LYS A 149 -35.89 7.22 29.68
CA LYS A 149 -35.91 7.93 30.96
C LYS A 149 -37.16 8.76 31.24
N VAL A 150 -38.22 8.66 30.44
CA VAL A 150 -39.50 9.31 30.75
C VAL A 150 -40.43 8.27 31.37
N LYS A 151 -40.39 8.11 32.70
CA LYS A 151 -41.48 7.54 33.51
C LYS A 151 -42.24 8.69 34.16
N VAL A 152 -43.50 8.73 33.81
CA VAL A 152 -44.54 9.48 34.53
C VAL A 152 -44.82 8.82 35.88
#